data_24b6f85eba3eff731cb9b487c19fea2a
#
_entry.id   24b6f85eba3eff731cb9b487c19fea2a
#
_cell.length_a   1.000
_cell.length_b   1.000
_cell.length_c   1.000
_cell.angle_alpha   90.00
_cell.angle_beta   90.00
_cell.angle_gamma   90.00
#
_symmetry.space_group_name_H-M   'P 1'
#
loop_
_entity.id
_entity.type
_entity.pdbx_description
1 polymer ?
#
loop_
_entity_poly.entity_id
_entity_poly.type
_entity_poly.pdbx_seq_one_letter_code
_entity_poly.pdbx_strand_id
1 'polypeptide(L)'
;MSAGSAAGLPDDADDLRGFYFRLLLGKPLTWILLGLEILTVGVVLAVLIGPLIGAAAAAGALLLGLLVVLVIADSRSEDAFFDVYGEQRNMTVHGRSRLPQATPLLRKGDDRYAERALEGALSDGVDGTLALYTYEEETTDSKGNRQTSYYRYTVGLTQVPECAGFVPELYCQRKFGLRALEKLEDVFRRSKERVELESEALDERYEIFADKGQDPNRLRQLFSPTFIVWLTDSAPEKFAFELVDGALCCYVSGHRKKAAELDTIRAASAAVATRLRDEALE
;
A
#
# COMPACT_ATOMS: atom_id res chain seq x y z
N MET A 1 -14.20 19.06 21.79
CA MET A 1 -13.08 19.27 22.75
C MET A 1 -11.80 19.14 21.95
N SER A 2 -11.21 20.28 21.60
CA SER A 2 -9.95 20.41 20.88
C SER A 2 -8.82 19.85 21.73
N ALA A 3 -8.26 18.72 21.35
CA ALA A 3 -7.05 18.17 21.95
C ALA A 3 -5.86 18.85 21.30
N GLY A 4 -5.06 19.48 22.16
CA GLY A 4 -4.02 20.42 21.90
C GLY A 4 -3.03 20.05 20.81
N SER A 5 -2.80 21.06 20.04
CA SER A 5 -1.65 21.47 19.29
C SER A 5 -0.30 21.05 19.88
N ALA A 6 0.61 20.67 18.94
CA ALA A 6 2.08 20.65 19.06
C ALA A 6 2.74 19.40 19.67
N ALA A 7 2.20 18.21 19.44
CA ALA A 7 3.08 17.05 19.27
C ALA A 7 3.41 16.96 17.78
N GLY A 8 4.71 16.93 17.42
CA GLY A 8 5.10 16.71 16.02
C GLY A 8 4.45 15.46 15.46
N LEU A 9 4.33 15.37 14.12
CA LEU A 9 3.86 14.17 13.46
C LEU A 9 4.59 12.96 14.04
N PRO A 10 3.92 11.90 14.50
CA PRO A 10 4.59 10.64 14.80
C PRO A 10 5.29 10.17 13.52
N ASP A 11 6.55 9.75 13.63
CA ASP A 11 7.36 9.34 12.48
C ASP A 11 6.85 8.03 11.88
N ASP A 12 6.20 7.18 12.70
CA ASP A 12 5.68 5.88 12.32
C ASP A 12 4.26 5.68 12.89
N ALA A 13 3.42 4.97 12.15
CA ALA A 13 2.08 4.59 12.61
C ALA A 13 2.08 3.80 13.93
N ASP A 14 3.18 3.10 14.22
CA ASP A 14 3.35 2.31 15.43
C ASP A 14 3.75 3.13 16.67
N ASP A 15 4.18 4.38 16.52
CA ASP A 15 4.71 5.21 17.63
C ASP A 15 3.71 5.43 18.74
N LEU A 16 2.42 5.55 18.41
CA LEU A 16 1.34 5.78 19.36
C LEU A 16 0.74 4.49 19.93
N ARG A 17 1.18 3.30 19.47
CA ARG A 17 0.63 2.00 19.93
C ARG A 17 0.70 1.86 21.45
N GLY A 18 1.84 2.16 22.04
CA GLY A 18 2.05 2.10 23.49
C GLY A 18 1.15 3.06 24.26
N PHE A 19 0.89 4.26 23.70
CA PHE A 19 -0.03 5.23 24.29
C PHE A 19 -1.47 4.70 24.26
N TYR A 20 -1.97 4.25 23.10
CA TYR A 20 -3.33 3.72 22.97
C TYR A 20 -3.52 2.43 23.78
N PHE A 21 -2.52 1.57 23.87
CA PHE A 21 -2.57 0.38 24.72
C PHE A 21 -2.77 0.75 26.19
N ARG A 22 -1.99 1.69 26.73
CA ARG A 22 -2.15 2.19 28.11
C ARG A 22 -3.49 2.88 28.32
N LEU A 23 -3.94 3.67 27.32
CA LEU A 23 -5.24 4.34 27.37
C LEU A 23 -6.40 3.32 27.46
N LEU A 24 -6.33 2.24 26.69
CA LEU A 24 -7.34 1.17 26.72
C LEU A 24 -7.33 0.41 28.04
N LEU A 25 -6.15 0.06 28.55
CA LEU A 25 -6.02 -0.57 29.88
C LEU A 25 -6.41 0.35 31.03
N GLY A 26 -6.35 1.67 30.87
CA GLY A 26 -6.85 2.65 31.82
C GLY A 26 -8.38 2.71 31.92
N LYS A 27 -9.12 2.14 30.96
CA LYS A 27 -10.58 2.15 30.97
C LYS A 27 -11.14 1.01 31.84
N PRO A 28 -12.03 1.30 32.82
CA PRO A 28 -12.62 0.25 33.66
C PRO A 28 -13.40 -0.79 32.86
N LEU A 29 -14.04 -0.38 31.77
CA LEU A 29 -14.76 -1.28 30.86
C LEU A 29 -13.86 -2.40 30.29
N THR A 30 -12.61 -2.09 29.96
CA THR A 30 -11.66 -3.09 29.48
C THR A 30 -11.42 -4.20 30.49
N TRP A 31 -11.25 -3.83 31.77
CA TRP A 31 -11.07 -4.80 32.86
C TRP A 31 -12.35 -5.57 33.20
N ILE A 32 -13.51 -4.94 33.05
CA ILE A 32 -14.80 -5.63 33.21
C ILE A 32 -14.96 -6.70 32.14
N LEU A 33 -14.68 -6.38 30.89
CA LEU A 33 -14.78 -7.34 29.78
C LEU A 33 -13.76 -8.47 29.93
N LEU A 34 -12.50 -8.17 30.20
CA LEU A 34 -11.46 -9.16 30.50
C LEU A 34 -11.83 -10.05 31.70
N GLY A 35 -12.31 -9.46 32.77
CA GLY A 35 -12.73 -10.20 33.95
C GLY A 35 -13.92 -11.13 33.68
N LEU A 36 -14.90 -10.70 32.89
CA LEU A 36 -16.05 -11.51 32.49
C LEU A 36 -15.61 -12.69 31.60
N GLU A 37 -14.70 -12.46 30.63
CA GLU A 37 -14.15 -13.49 29.78
C GLU A 37 -13.41 -14.56 30.60
N ILE A 38 -12.49 -14.13 31.46
CA ILE A 38 -11.69 -15.00 32.34
C ILE A 38 -12.60 -15.83 33.25
N LEU A 39 -13.62 -15.18 33.87
CA LEU A 39 -14.53 -15.83 34.78
C LEU A 39 -15.38 -16.87 34.04
N THR A 40 -15.95 -16.52 32.90
CA THR A 40 -16.82 -17.45 32.13
C THR A 40 -16.01 -18.67 31.65
N VAL A 41 -14.88 -18.47 30.98
CA VAL A 41 -14.05 -19.56 30.46
C VAL A 41 -13.47 -20.40 31.61
N GLY A 42 -12.92 -19.73 32.62
CA GLY A 42 -12.27 -20.42 33.75
C GLY A 42 -13.25 -21.24 34.60
N VAL A 43 -14.41 -20.65 34.96
CA VAL A 43 -15.40 -21.36 35.78
C VAL A 43 -16.05 -22.51 34.99
N VAL A 44 -16.46 -22.27 33.74
CA VAL A 44 -17.09 -23.32 32.93
C VAL A 44 -16.16 -24.53 32.80
N LEU A 45 -14.89 -24.32 32.45
CA LEU A 45 -13.93 -25.43 32.30
C LEU A 45 -13.51 -26.04 33.64
N ALA A 46 -13.45 -25.28 34.72
CA ALA A 46 -13.21 -25.83 36.05
C ALA A 46 -14.32 -26.78 36.52
N VAL A 47 -15.57 -26.46 36.21
CA VAL A 47 -16.74 -27.29 36.55
C VAL A 47 -16.84 -28.54 35.66
N LEU A 48 -16.57 -28.38 34.34
CA LEU A 48 -16.74 -29.46 33.38
C LEU A 48 -15.59 -30.48 33.41
N ILE A 49 -14.33 -30.03 33.60
CA ILE A 49 -13.15 -30.86 33.40
C ILE A 49 -12.28 -30.93 34.68
N GLY A 50 -12.25 -29.86 35.46
CA GLY A 50 -11.49 -29.82 36.70
C GLY A 50 -10.78 -28.46 36.93
N PRO A 51 -10.43 -28.17 38.22
CA PRO A 51 -9.95 -26.85 38.60
C PRO A 51 -8.61 -26.46 37.98
N LEU A 52 -7.72 -27.41 37.75
CA LEU A 52 -6.42 -27.12 37.11
C LEU A 52 -6.56 -26.67 35.64
N ILE A 53 -7.47 -27.33 34.92
CA ILE A 53 -7.76 -26.98 33.52
C ILE A 53 -8.49 -25.64 33.44
N GLY A 54 -9.43 -25.38 34.36
CA GLY A 54 -10.08 -24.09 34.49
C GLY A 54 -9.12 -22.93 34.75
N ALA A 55 -8.12 -23.13 35.61
CA ALA A 55 -7.09 -22.12 35.87
C ALA A 55 -6.20 -21.87 34.66
N ALA A 56 -5.78 -22.93 33.96
CA ALA A 56 -5.01 -22.80 32.72
C ALA A 56 -5.78 -22.07 31.61
N ALA A 57 -7.07 -22.40 31.46
CA ALA A 57 -7.95 -21.75 30.51
C ALA A 57 -8.21 -20.26 30.84
N ALA A 58 -8.36 -19.91 32.12
CA ALA A 58 -8.47 -18.52 32.57
C ALA A 58 -7.20 -17.71 32.22
N ALA A 59 -6.01 -18.29 32.41
CA ALA A 59 -4.77 -17.65 32.01
C ALA A 59 -4.67 -17.48 30.48
N GLY A 60 -5.09 -18.48 29.70
CA GLY A 60 -5.17 -18.39 28.24
C GLY A 60 -6.14 -17.31 27.76
N ALA A 61 -7.31 -17.21 28.39
CA ALA A 61 -8.31 -16.17 28.09
C ALA A 61 -7.76 -14.76 28.38
N LEU A 62 -7.07 -14.57 29.50
CA LEU A 62 -6.39 -13.30 29.80
C LEU A 62 -5.38 -12.90 28.73
N LEU A 63 -4.52 -13.85 28.30
CA LEU A 63 -3.53 -13.58 27.26
C LEU A 63 -4.19 -13.22 25.94
N LEU A 64 -5.25 -13.93 25.56
CA LEU A 64 -6.02 -13.64 24.34
C LEU A 64 -6.69 -12.26 24.41
N GLY A 65 -7.32 -11.92 25.52
CA GLY A 65 -7.94 -10.62 25.71
C GLY A 65 -6.93 -9.46 25.67
N LEU A 66 -5.74 -9.63 26.26
CA LEU A 66 -4.66 -8.64 26.15
C LEU A 66 -4.15 -8.49 24.71
N LEU A 67 -4.07 -9.59 23.96
CA LEU A 67 -3.73 -9.56 22.56
C LEU A 67 -4.78 -8.78 21.74
N VAL A 68 -6.06 -8.98 22.01
CA VAL A 68 -7.15 -8.20 21.38
C VAL A 68 -7.01 -6.71 21.70
N VAL A 69 -6.73 -6.35 22.96
CA VAL A 69 -6.49 -4.95 23.34
C VAL A 69 -5.30 -4.36 22.58
N LEU A 70 -4.26 -5.14 22.39
CA LEU A 70 -3.08 -4.70 21.63
C LEU A 70 -3.40 -4.48 20.16
N VAL A 71 -4.17 -5.36 19.52
CA VAL A 71 -4.62 -5.20 18.12
C VAL A 71 -5.50 -3.96 17.97
N ILE A 72 -6.39 -3.69 18.93
CA ILE A 72 -7.22 -2.47 18.91
C ILE A 72 -6.35 -1.21 19.10
N ALA A 73 -5.32 -1.27 19.95
CA ALA A 73 -4.40 -0.17 20.14
C ALA A 73 -3.60 0.13 18.86
N ASP A 74 -3.16 -0.92 18.18
CA ASP A 74 -2.44 -0.84 16.88
C ASP A 74 -3.30 -0.16 15.81
N SER A 75 -4.55 -0.63 15.63
CA SER A 75 -5.49 -0.01 14.69
C SER A 75 -5.75 1.47 14.99
N ARG A 76 -5.88 1.85 16.26
CA ARG A 76 -6.09 3.25 16.66
C ARG A 76 -4.85 4.11 16.48
N SER A 77 -3.67 3.54 16.69
CA SER A 77 -2.41 4.22 16.41
C SER A 77 -2.29 4.53 14.91
N GLU A 78 -2.62 3.55 14.06
CA GLU A 78 -2.61 3.71 12.62
C GLU A 78 -3.63 4.76 12.15
N ASP A 79 -4.87 4.71 12.66
CA ASP A 79 -5.91 5.70 12.34
C ASP A 79 -5.43 7.11 12.69
N ALA A 80 -4.93 7.32 13.91
CA ALA A 80 -4.46 8.62 14.36
C ALA A 80 -3.25 9.13 13.56
N PHE A 81 -2.35 8.24 13.16
CA PHE A 81 -1.21 8.60 12.31
C PHE A 81 -1.68 9.11 10.95
N PHE A 82 -2.56 8.37 10.27
CA PHE A 82 -3.03 8.77 8.94
C PHE A 82 -3.89 10.03 8.98
N ASP A 83 -4.71 10.23 10.02
CA ASP A 83 -5.47 11.46 10.21
C ASP A 83 -4.54 12.68 10.32
N VAL A 84 -3.51 12.61 11.17
CA VAL A 84 -2.54 13.69 11.35
C VAL A 84 -1.68 13.89 10.08
N TYR A 85 -1.26 12.78 9.44
CA TYR A 85 -0.51 12.84 8.18
C TYR A 85 -1.31 13.52 7.08
N GLY A 86 -2.61 13.16 6.93
CA GLY A 86 -3.50 13.77 5.96
C GLY A 86 -3.74 15.26 6.24
N GLU A 87 -4.03 15.62 7.50
CA GLU A 87 -4.25 17.02 7.90
C GLU A 87 -3.03 17.91 7.56
N GLN A 88 -1.83 17.45 7.90
CA GLN A 88 -0.60 18.22 7.64
C GLN A 88 -0.28 18.40 6.15
N ARG A 89 -0.82 17.56 5.28
CA ARG A 89 -0.57 17.57 3.83
C ARG A 89 -1.79 17.99 3.02
N ASN A 90 -2.84 18.48 3.70
CA ASN A 90 -4.13 18.84 3.10
C ASN A 90 -4.71 17.71 2.23
N MET A 91 -4.59 16.47 2.72
CA MET A 91 -5.17 15.29 2.08
C MET A 91 -6.35 14.77 2.90
N THR A 92 -7.42 14.37 2.22
CA THR A 92 -8.59 13.75 2.86
C THR A 92 -8.34 12.27 3.06
N VAL A 93 -8.47 11.79 4.29
CA VAL A 93 -8.24 10.40 4.67
C VAL A 93 -9.54 9.60 4.55
N HIS A 94 -9.46 8.49 3.84
CA HIS A 94 -10.54 7.50 3.72
C HIS A 94 -10.09 6.17 4.31
N GLY A 95 -11.01 5.49 5.00
CA GLY A 95 -10.82 4.13 5.46
C GLY A 95 -10.82 3.13 4.30
N ARG A 96 -11.15 1.87 4.60
CA ARG A 96 -11.21 0.81 3.58
C ARG A 96 -12.13 1.21 2.41
N SER A 97 -11.57 1.25 1.22
CA SER A 97 -12.24 1.71 0.00
C SER A 97 -11.77 0.90 -1.21
N ARG A 98 -12.48 1.06 -2.34
CA ARG A 98 -12.04 0.48 -3.62
C ARG A 98 -11.38 1.56 -4.46
N LEU A 99 -10.24 1.23 -5.05
CA LEU A 99 -9.58 2.10 -6.02
C LEU A 99 -10.10 1.84 -7.44
N PRO A 100 -10.01 2.84 -8.35
CA PRO A 100 -10.30 2.64 -9.76
C PRO A 100 -9.43 1.53 -10.35
N GLN A 101 -10.04 0.62 -11.12
CA GLN A 101 -9.33 -0.48 -11.76
C GLN A 101 -8.68 -0.03 -13.08
N ALA A 102 -7.93 1.06 -13.03
CA ALA A 102 -7.38 1.71 -14.21
C ALA A 102 -6.19 0.95 -14.81
N THR A 103 -5.32 0.40 -13.97
CA THR A 103 -4.08 -0.27 -14.41
C THR A 103 -4.07 -1.76 -14.08
N PRO A 104 -3.18 -2.57 -14.67
CA PRO A 104 -3.08 -4.00 -14.41
C PRO A 104 -2.91 -4.35 -12.93
N LEU A 105 -2.05 -3.64 -12.17
CA LEU A 105 -1.90 -3.89 -10.74
C LEU A 105 -3.23 -3.77 -10.00
N LEU A 106 -4.03 -2.75 -10.34
CA LEU A 106 -5.31 -2.47 -9.68
C LEU A 106 -6.45 -3.39 -10.11
N ARG A 107 -6.23 -4.23 -11.13
CA ARG A 107 -7.18 -5.26 -11.61
C ARG A 107 -6.88 -6.65 -11.05
N LYS A 108 -5.72 -6.83 -10.38
CA LYS A 108 -5.28 -8.14 -9.90
C LYS A 108 -6.09 -8.66 -8.74
N GLY A 109 -6.04 -10.00 -8.60
CA GLY A 109 -6.61 -10.74 -7.50
C GLY A 109 -8.11 -10.96 -7.60
N ASP A 110 -8.60 -11.82 -6.73
CA ASP A 110 -10.02 -12.16 -6.60
C ASP A 110 -10.76 -11.09 -5.79
N ASP A 111 -10.13 -10.57 -4.72
CA ASP A 111 -10.58 -9.36 -4.01
C ASP A 111 -9.46 -8.32 -3.95
N ARG A 112 -9.86 -7.04 -3.86
CA ARG A 112 -8.95 -5.90 -3.91
C ARG A 112 -9.55 -4.67 -3.25
N TYR A 113 -8.72 -3.99 -2.44
CA TYR A 113 -9.13 -2.80 -1.68
C TYR A 113 -7.92 -1.96 -1.27
N ALA A 114 -8.15 -0.69 -0.98
CA ALA A 114 -7.26 0.11 -0.19
C ALA A 114 -7.63 -0.02 1.29
N GLU A 115 -6.68 -0.33 2.16
CA GLU A 115 -6.90 -0.29 3.61
C GLU A 115 -7.04 1.14 4.09
N ARG A 116 -6.27 2.04 3.47
CA ARG A 116 -6.33 3.51 3.65
C ARG A 116 -6.11 4.17 2.30
N ALA A 117 -6.82 5.25 2.05
CA ALA A 117 -6.60 6.12 0.90
C ALA A 117 -6.58 7.58 1.35
N LEU A 118 -5.66 8.36 0.81
CA LEU A 118 -5.50 9.78 1.08
C LEU A 118 -5.61 10.51 -0.26
N GLU A 119 -6.65 11.30 -0.41
CA GLU A 119 -6.92 12.08 -1.62
C GLU A 119 -6.51 13.53 -1.44
N GLY A 120 -5.77 14.08 -2.39
CA GLY A 120 -5.31 15.46 -2.38
C GLY A 120 -4.08 15.68 -3.25
N ALA A 121 -3.34 16.75 -3.00
CA ALA A 121 -2.15 17.08 -3.77
C ALA A 121 -0.99 16.12 -3.48
N LEU A 122 -0.50 15.45 -4.52
CA LEU A 122 0.77 14.70 -4.45
C LEU A 122 1.96 15.68 -4.49
N SER A 123 1.84 16.76 -5.26
CA SER A 123 2.71 17.92 -5.25
C SER A 123 1.96 19.13 -5.81
N ASP A 124 2.61 20.29 -5.90
CA ASP A 124 2.03 21.48 -6.54
C ASP A 124 1.63 21.16 -7.98
N GLY A 125 0.32 21.29 -8.28
CA GLY A 125 -0.25 21.04 -9.59
C GLY A 125 -0.40 19.57 -10.00
N VAL A 126 -0.23 18.63 -9.08
CA VAL A 126 -0.49 17.20 -9.30
C VAL A 126 -1.38 16.67 -8.19
N ASP A 127 -2.66 16.55 -8.47
CA ASP A 127 -3.62 15.91 -7.57
C ASP A 127 -3.64 14.39 -7.76
N GLY A 128 -3.96 13.66 -6.70
CA GLY A 128 -4.01 12.20 -6.77
C GLY A 128 -4.41 11.54 -5.47
N THR A 129 -4.18 10.25 -5.41
CA THR A 129 -4.49 9.41 -4.25
C THR A 129 -3.25 8.62 -3.85
N LEU A 130 -2.83 8.76 -2.60
CA LEU A 130 -1.85 7.87 -1.97
C LEU A 130 -2.60 6.80 -1.19
N ALA A 131 -2.31 5.50 -1.41
CA ALA A 131 -3.09 4.45 -0.77
C ALA A 131 -2.26 3.24 -0.34
N LEU A 132 -2.71 2.58 0.75
CA LEU A 132 -2.26 1.25 1.15
C LEU A 132 -3.16 0.22 0.48
N TYR A 133 -2.71 -0.31 -0.63
CA TYR A 133 -3.46 -1.21 -1.49
C TYR A 133 -3.15 -2.68 -1.19
N THR A 134 -4.18 -3.50 -1.12
CA THR A 134 -4.08 -4.96 -0.99
C THR A 134 -4.94 -5.63 -2.05
N TYR A 135 -4.40 -6.66 -2.69
CA TYR A 135 -5.22 -7.64 -3.40
C TYR A 135 -4.99 -9.04 -2.85
N GLU A 136 -6.01 -9.88 -2.98
CA GLU A 136 -6.05 -11.26 -2.48
C GLU A 136 -6.14 -12.23 -3.66
N GLU A 137 -5.38 -13.32 -3.59
CA GLU A 137 -5.49 -14.44 -4.53
C GLU A 137 -5.89 -15.70 -3.76
N GLU A 138 -6.99 -16.32 -4.16
CA GLU A 138 -7.42 -17.59 -3.62
C GLU A 138 -6.87 -18.74 -4.46
N THR A 139 -6.22 -19.68 -3.82
CA THR A 139 -5.77 -20.93 -4.44
C THR A 139 -6.41 -22.11 -3.73
N THR A 140 -6.81 -23.13 -4.48
CA THR A 140 -7.34 -24.38 -3.92
C THR A 140 -6.32 -25.49 -4.19
N ASP A 141 -5.88 -26.17 -3.15
CA ASP A 141 -4.98 -27.30 -3.31
C ASP A 141 -5.70 -28.54 -3.87
N SER A 142 -4.93 -29.57 -4.22
CA SER A 142 -5.49 -30.82 -4.76
C SER A 142 -6.38 -31.59 -3.78
N LYS A 143 -6.41 -31.21 -2.50
CA LYS A 143 -7.24 -31.78 -1.43
C LYS A 143 -8.49 -30.95 -1.15
N GLY A 144 -8.70 -29.83 -1.88
CA GLY A 144 -9.85 -28.94 -1.70
C GLY A 144 -9.67 -27.88 -0.61
N ASN A 145 -8.47 -27.74 -0.01
CA ASN A 145 -8.24 -26.68 0.98
C ASN A 145 -8.00 -25.36 0.26
N ARG A 146 -8.71 -24.31 0.69
CA ARG A 146 -8.53 -22.95 0.18
C ARG A 146 -7.43 -22.25 0.96
N GLN A 147 -6.55 -21.56 0.25
CA GLN A 147 -5.52 -20.71 0.80
C GLN A 147 -5.62 -19.33 0.15
N THR A 148 -5.68 -18.28 0.96
CA THR A 148 -5.67 -16.89 0.52
C THR A 148 -4.28 -16.30 0.70
N SER A 149 -3.73 -15.74 -0.37
CA SER A 149 -2.45 -15.01 -0.37
C SER A 149 -2.73 -13.50 -0.48
N TYR A 150 -2.10 -12.71 0.39
CA TYR A 150 -2.27 -11.25 0.45
C TYR A 150 -1.05 -10.56 -0.16
N TYR A 151 -1.29 -9.71 -1.14
CA TYR A 151 -0.26 -8.91 -1.80
C TYR A 151 -0.49 -7.44 -1.48
N ARG A 152 0.47 -6.82 -0.81
CA ARG A 152 0.37 -5.46 -0.28
C ARG A 152 1.29 -4.51 -1.01
N TYR A 153 0.78 -3.32 -1.31
CA TYR A 153 1.50 -2.25 -1.99
C TYR A 153 1.14 -0.90 -1.38
N THR A 154 2.07 0.03 -1.44
CA THR A 154 1.76 1.46 -1.29
C THR A 154 1.75 2.06 -2.67
N VAL A 155 0.64 2.69 -3.05
CA VAL A 155 0.41 3.18 -4.40
C VAL A 155 0.14 4.69 -4.40
N GLY A 156 0.67 5.38 -5.41
CA GLY A 156 0.32 6.76 -5.75
C GLY A 156 -0.41 6.76 -7.09
N LEU A 157 -1.65 7.25 -7.12
CA LEU A 157 -2.50 7.29 -8.30
C LEU A 157 -2.74 8.72 -8.72
N THR A 158 -2.61 9.02 -10.02
CA THR A 158 -2.96 10.32 -10.58
C THR A 158 -3.38 10.18 -12.03
N GLN A 159 -3.99 11.23 -12.57
CA GLN A 159 -4.37 11.30 -13.98
C GLN A 159 -3.40 12.20 -14.74
N VAL A 160 -2.95 11.72 -15.88
CA VAL A 160 -2.12 12.46 -16.85
C VAL A 160 -2.76 12.30 -18.23
N PRO A 161 -3.91 12.91 -18.46
CA PRO A 161 -4.73 12.69 -19.66
C PRO A 161 -3.99 13.07 -20.96
N GLU A 162 -3.01 13.95 -20.89
CA GLU A 162 -2.17 14.37 -22.01
C GLU A 162 -1.40 13.19 -22.60
N CYS A 163 -1.09 12.19 -21.78
CA CYS A 163 -0.35 11.00 -22.20
C CYS A 163 -1.18 9.99 -23.00
N ALA A 164 -2.50 10.02 -22.96
CA ALA A 164 -3.34 9.04 -23.64
C ALA A 164 -3.09 8.99 -25.18
N GLY A 165 -2.74 10.14 -25.80
CA GLY A 165 -2.35 10.22 -27.21
C GLY A 165 -0.84 10.13 -27.47
N PHE A 166 -0.03 10.31 -26.43
CA PHE A 166 1.44 10.32 -26.54
C PHE A 166 2.05 8.94 -26.32
N VAL A 167 1.75 8.33 -25.15
CA VAL A 167 2.13 6.97 -24.77
C VAL A 167 0.94 6.32 -24.07
N PRO A 168 0.02 5.65 -24.79
CA PRO A 168 -1.21 5.12 -24.23
C PRO A 168 -0.99 4.07 -23.14
N GLU A 169 0.04 3.24 -23.30
CA GLU A 169 0.39 2.26 -22.28
C GLU A 169 1.90 2.15 -22.09
N LEU A 170 2.33 2.24 -20.83
CA LEU A 170 3.73 2.13 -20.44
C LEU A 170 3.83 1.43 -19.08
N TYR A 171 4.79 0.50 -18.98
CA TYR A 171 5.04 -0.24 -17.76
C TYR A 171 6.54 -0.21 -17.46
N CYS A 172 6.91 0.35 -16.31
CA CYS A 172 8.27 0.38 -15.82
C CYS A 172 8.34 -0.45 -14.53
N GLN A 173 8.92 -1.65 -14.61
CA GLN A 173 8.91 -2.63 -13.54
C GLN A 173 10.31 -2.96 -13.10
N ARG A 174 10.47 -3.33 -11.83
CA ARG A 174 11.73 -3.90 -11.33
C ARG A 174 11.95 -5.29 -11.89
N LYS A 175 13.16 -5.56 -12.37
CA LYS A 175 13.57 -6.84 -12.93
C LYS A 175 13.54 -8.00 -11.94
N PHE A 176 13.74 -7.71 -10.65
CA PHE A 176 13.74 -8.70 -9.58
C PHE A 176 12.79 -8.28 -8.45
N GLY A 177 11.86 -9.16 -8.07
CA GLY A 177 11.06 -9.02 -6.85
C GLY A 177 9.58 -8.75 -7.00
N LEU A 178 9.06 -8.56 -8.20
CA LEU A 178 7.62 -8.42 -8.45
C LEU A 178 7.13 -9.57 -9.33
N ARG A 179 6.86 -10.74 -8.74
CA ARG A 179 6.10 -11.83 -9.39
C ARG A 179 4.67 -11.41 -9.79
N ALA A 180 4.36 -10.14 -9.56
CA ALA A 180 3.03 -9.59 -9.75
C ALA A 180 2.55 -9.66 -11.21
N LEU A 181 3.44 -9.63 -12.19
CA LEU A 181 3.08 -9.69 -13.61
C LEU A 181 3.36 -11.04 -14.28
N GLU A 182 4.03 -11.97 -13.60
CA GLU A 182 4.31 -13.30 -14.19
C GLU A 182 3.04 -14.05 -14.64
N LYS A 183 1.91 -13.88 -13.95
CA LYS A 183 0.63 -14.49 -14.34
C LYS A 183 -0.12 -13.74 -15.47
N LEU A 184 0.25 -12.48 -15.77
CA LEU A 184 -0.27 -11.75 -16.92
C LEU A 184 0.58 -11.98 -18.18
N GLU A 185 1.66 -12.76 -18.07
CA GLU A 185 2.69 -12.88 -19.11
C GLU A 185 2.17 -13.26 -20.49
N ASP A 186 1.24 -14.18 -20.60
CA ASP A 186 0.81 -14.68 -21.91
C ASP A 186 -0.08 -13.69 -22.69
N VAL A 187 -0.98 -13.00 -22.02
CA VAL A 187 -1.82 -11.96 -22.64
C VAL A 187 -1.02 -10.68 -22.83
N PHE A 188 -0.19 -10.35 -21.85
CA PHE A 188 0.65 -9.17 -21.82
C PHE A 188 1.74 -9.22 -22.92
N ARG A 189 2.44 -10.35 -23.08
CA ARG A 189 3.45 -10.57 -24.12
C ARG A 189 2.91 -10.52 -25.55
N ARG A 190 1.61 -10.78 -25.74
CA ARG A 190 1.00 -10.72 -27.07
C ARG A 190 0.81 -9.30 -27.58
N SER A 191 0.53 -8.34 -26.74
CA SER A 191 0.24 -6.94 -27.10
C SER A 191 1.39 -5.97 -26.80
N LYS A 192 2.33 -6.34 -25.93
CA LYS A 192 3.42 -5.47 -25.47
C LYS A 192 4.77 -5.93 -26.04
N GLU A 193 5.67 -4.99 -26.18
CA GLU A 193 7.06 -5.26 -26.49
C GLU A 193 7.96 -4.66 -25.41
N ARG A 194 9.10 -5.30 -25.17
CA ARG A 194 10.12 -4.77 -24.28
C ARG A 194 10.83 -3.64 -24.98
N VAL A 195 10.92 -2.52 -24.28
CA VAL A 195 11.66 -1.34 -24.75
C VAL A 195 13.10 -1.46 -24.29
N GLU A 196 14.04 -1.48 -25.22
CA GLU A 196 15.46 -1.42 -24.92
C GLU A 196 15.91 0.04 -25.00
N LEU A 197 16.37 0.56 -23.86
CA LEU A 197 16.98 1.88 -23.75
C LEU A 197 18.48 1.67 -23.55
N GLU A 198 19.30 2.47 -24.24
CA GLU A 198 20.76 2.35 -24.22
C GLU A 198 21.39 2.73 -22.87
N SER A 199 20.95 2.04 -21.79
CA SER A 199 21.38 2.27 -20.42
C SER A 199 21.49 0.95 -19.65
N GLU A 200 22.71 0.46 -19.49
CA GLU A 200 23.00 -0.76 -18.71
C GLU A 200 22.49 -0.66 -17.28
N ALA A 201 22.69 0.47 -16.61
CA ALA A 201 22.22 0.71 -15.22
C ALA A 201 20.70 0.61 -15.08
N LEU A 202 19.94 1.06 -16.09
CA LEU A 202 18.49 0.93 -16.11
C LEU A 202 18.08 -0.51 -16.39
N ASP A 203 18.71 -1.16 -17.38
CA ASP A 203 18.43 -2.53 -17.78
C ASP A 203 18.76 -3.56 -16.70
N GLU A 204 19.72 -3.29 -15.82
CA GLU A 204 20.00 -4.12 -14.66
C GLU A 204 18.87 -4.08 -13.63
N ARG A 205 18.19 -2.97 -13.49
CA ARG A 205 17.21 -2.71 -12.42
C ARG A 205 15.76 -2.79 -12.88
N TYR A 206 15.47 -2.44 -14.14
CA TYR A 206 14.13 -2.30 -14.68
C TYR A 206 13.92 -3.07 -15.98
N GLU A 207 12.67 -3.44 -16.20
CA GLU A 207 12.15 -3.84 -17.50
C GLU A 207 11.04 -2.87 -17.88
N ILE A 208 11.11 -2.37 -19.11
CA ILE A 208 10.16 -1.40 -19.63
C ILE A 208 9.40 -2.08 -20.76
N PHE A 209 8.08 -1.97 -20.72
CA PHE A 209 7.19 -2.49 -21.74
C PHE A 209 6.26 -1.38 -22.23
N ALA A 210 6.01 -1.36 -23.54
CA ALA A 210 5.05 -0.47 -24.17
C ALA A 210 4.21 -1.22 -25.18
N ASP A 211 3.19 -0.59 -25.75
CA ASP A 211 2.43 -1.15 -26.85
C ASP A 211 3.32 -1.41 -28.07
N LYS A 212 3.04 -2.52 -28.76
CA LYS A 212 3.69 -2.83 -30.03
C LYS A 212 3.39 -1.74 -31.05
N GLY A 213 4.44 -1.21 -31.66
CA GLY A 213 4.33 -0.12 -32.63
C GLY A 213 4.29 1.28 -32.02
N GLN A 214 4.51 1.41 -30.72
CA GLN A 214 4.78 2.70 -30.09
C GLN A 214 6.04 3.32 -30.70
N ASP A 215 6.01 4.65 -30.99
CA ASP A 215 7.16 5.36 -31.55
C ASP A 215 8.37 5.28 -30.59
N PRO A 216 9.48 4.63 -30.98
CA PRO A 216 10.65 4.52 -30.14
C PRO A 216 11.28 5.86 -29.75
N ASN A 217 11.10 6.91 -30.58
CA ASN A 217 11.66 8.23 -30.30
C ASN A 217 10.93 8.88 -29.12
N ARG A 218 9.60 8.75 -29.04
CA ARG A 218 8.81 9.23 -27.90
C ARG A 218 9.22 8.55 -26.60
N LEU A 219 9.49 7.24 -26.65
CA LEU A 219 9.98 6.51 -25.49
C LEU A 219 11.38 6.97 -25.08
N ARG A 220 12.29 7.24 -26.04
CA ARG A 220 13.63 7.79 -25.73
C ARG A 220 13.56 9.22 -25.15
N GLN A 221 12.65 10.04 -25.64
CA GLN A 221 12.42 11.38 -25.07
C GLN A 221 11.97 11.28 -23.62
N LEU A 222 10.97 10.44 -23.36
CA LEU A 222 10.47 10.22 -22.00
C LEU A 222 11.56 9.72 -21.06
N PHE A 223 12.33 8.70 -21.48
CA PHE A 223 13.45 8.15 -20.73
C PHE A 223 14.75 8.89 -21.02
N SER A 224 14.74 10.21 -20.86
CA SER A 224 15.97 11.02 -20.98
C SER A 224 17.04 10.57 -19.97
N PRO A 225 18.32 10.85 -20.19
CA PRO A 225 19.40 10.49 -19.29
C PRO A 225 19.16 10.94 -17.85
N THR A 226 18.59 12.12 -17.66
CA THR A 226 18.26 12.66 -16.32
C THR A 226 17.17 11.83 -15.63
N PHE A 227 16.14 11.42 -16.36
CA PHE A 227 15.07 10.58 -15.80
C PHE A 227 15.57 9.16 -15.49
N ILE A 228 16.43 8.60 -16.35
CA ILE A 228 17.08 7.31 -16.11
C ILE A 228 17.92 7.36 -14.82
N VAL A 229 18.77 8.37 -14.65
CA VAL A 229 19.57 8.55 -13.43
C VAL A 229 18.67 8.70 -12.20
N TRP A 230 17.58 9.45 -12.31
CA TRP A 230 16.62 9.57 -11.20
C TRP A 230 15.98 8.21 -10.86
N LEU A 231 15.55 7.44 -11.86
CA LEU A 231 14.97 6.10 -11.64
C LEU A 231 15.97 5.14 -10.99
N THR A 232 17.24 5.19 -11.40
CA THR A 232 18.25 4.26 -10.90
C THR A 232 18.76 4.64 -9.52
N ASP A 233 18.95 5.93 -9.22
CA ASP A 233 19.69 6.38 -8.06
C ASP A 233 18.83 7.05 -6.99
N SER A 234 17.70 7.64 -7.37
CA SER A 234 16.89 8.50 -6.49
C SER A 234 15.47 7.99 -6.25
N ALA A 235 14.92 7.17 -7.14
CA ALA A 235 13.59 6.63 -6.95
C ALA A 235 13.53 5.70 -5.72
N PRO A 236 12.36 5.61 -5.04
CA PRO A 236 12.21 4.74 -3.88
C PRO A 236 12.63 3.30 -4.16
N GLU A 237 13.12 2.60 -3.15
CA GLU A 237 13.46 1.18 -3.29
C GLU A 237 12.26 0.36 -3.77
N LYS A 238 12.45 -0.47 -4.79
CA LYS A 238 11.39 -1.29 -5.43
C LYS A 238 10.27 -0.46 -6.06
N PHE A 239 10.56 0.78 -6.42
CA PHE A 239 9.63 1.65 -7.14
C PHE A 239 9.35 1.12 -8.54
N ALA A 240 8.10 1.17 -8.94
CA ALA A 240 7.63 0.80 -10.28
C ALA A 240 6.41 1.66 -10.63
N PHE A 241 6.06 1.74 -11.91
CA PHE A 241 4.85 2.45 -12.33
C PHE A 241 4.22 1.84 -13.57
N GLU A 242 2.93 2.08 -13.70
CA GLU A 242 2.08 1.70 -14.84
C GLU A 242 1.30 2.92 -15.30
N LEU A 243 1.29 3.16 -16.60
CA LEU A 243 0.45 4.15 -17.26
C LEU A 243 -0.48 3.44 -18.23
N VAL A 244 -1.78 3.69 -18.14
CA VAL A 244 -2.79 3.15 -19.05
C VAL A 244 -3.81 4.23 -19.34
N ASP A 245 -3.92 4.64 -20.59
CA ASP A 245 -4.88 5.67 -21.05
C ASP A 245 -4.89 6.94 -20.18
N GLY A 246 -3.71 7.40 -19.78
CA GLY A 246 -3.52 8.58 -18.93
C GLY A 246 -3.71 8.32 -17.43
N ALA A 247 -4.13 7.14 -17.01
CA ALA A 247 -4.14 6.78 -15.60
C ALA A 247 -2.76 6.27 -15.17
N LEU A 248 -2.10 6.99 -14.28
CA LEU A 248 -0.78 6.65 -13.74
C LEU A 248 -0.92 6.02 -12.36
N CYS A 249 -0.34 4.82 -12.19
CA CYS A 249 -0.19 4.12 -10.92
C CYS A 249 1.29 3.89 -10.62
N CYS A 250 1.84 4.64 -9.68
CA CYS A 250 3.17 4.41 -9.13
C CYS A 250 3.06 3.56 -7.87
N TYR A 251 4.00 2.63 -7.64
CA TYR A 251 3.88 1.75 -6.49
C TYR A 251 5.21 1.21 -5.98
N VAL A 252 5.20 0.81 -4.72
CA VAL A 252 6.24 0.01 -4.07
C VAL A 252 5.60 -1.18 -3.37
N SER A 253 6.33 -2.29 -3.25
CA SER A 253 5.86 -3.47 -2.52
C SER A 253 5.82 -3.22 -1.02
N GLY A 254 4.76 -3.69 -0.37
CA GLY A 254 4.51 -3.54 1.07
C GLY A 254 3.75 -2.26 1.41
N HIS A 255 3.08 -2.28 2.57
CA HIS A 255 2.48 -1.09 3.15
C HIS A 255 3.56 -0.25 3.84
N ARG A 256 3.69 1.01 3.43
CA ARG A 256 4.56 1.99 4.07
C ARG A 256 3.75 2.79 5.06
N LYS A 257 4.20 2.80 6.31
CA LYS A 257 3.48 3.42 7.43
C LYS A 257 4.33 4.49 8.15
N LYS A 258 5.47 4.87 7.54
CA LYS A 258 6.33 5.96 8.01
C LYS A 258 6.11 7.22 7.18
N ALA A 259 6.03 8.37 7.84
CA ALA A 259 5.79 9.65 7.18
C ALA A 259 6.79 9.94 6.05
N ALA A 260 8.08 9.74 6.30
CA ALA A 260 9.14 9.95 5.33
C ALA A 260 9.03 9.01 4.10
N GLU A 261 8.64 7.74 4.30
CA GLU A 261 8.46 6.79 3.21
C GLU A 261 7.23 7.16 2.35
N LEU A 262 6.12 7.55 2.99
CA LEU A 262 4.91 8.03 2.30
C LEU A 262 5.19 9.29 1.49
N ASP A 263 5.93 10.26 2.07
CA ASP A 263 6.35 11.47 1.36
C ASP A 263 7.24 11.16 0.17
N THR A 264 8.14 10.20 0.30
CA THR A 264 9.02 9.77 -0.79
C THR A 264 8.22 9.17 -1.95
N ILE A 265 7.21 8.32 -1.67
CA ILE A 265 6.36 7.73 -2.70
C ILE A 265 5.46 8.80 -3.33
N ARG A 266 4.89 9.71 -2.54
CA ARG A 266 4.09 10.84 -2.98
C ARG A 266 4.88 11.72 -3.96
N ALA A 267 6.08 12.11 -3.58
CA ALA A 267 6.97 12.92 -4.40
C ALA A 267 7.40 12.19 -5.69
N ALA A 268 7.71 10.89 -5.59
CA ALA A 268 8.08 10.08 -6.74
C ALA A 268 6.93 9.95 -7.74
N SER A 269 5.70 9.75 -7.26
CA SER A 269 4.50 9.68 -8.11
C SER A 269 4.26 11.00 -8.84
N ALA A 270 4.41 12.12 -8.15
CA ALA A 270 4.30 13.45 -8.74
C ALA A 270 5.41 13.73 -9.76
N ALA A 271 6.65 13.31 -9.49
CA ALA A 271 7.77 13.49 -10.41
C ALA A 271 7.56 12.73 -11.72
N VAL A 272 7.08 11.47 -11.66
CA VAL A 272 6.74 10.69 -12.85
C VAL A 272 5.59 11.34 -13.62
N ALA A 273 4.52 11.77 -12.92
CA ALA A 273 3.36 12.43 -13.55
C ALA A 273 3.77 13.73 -14.27
N THR A 274 4.57 14.55 -13.62
CA THR A 274 5.07 15.81 -14.21
C THR A 274 5.93 15.51 -15.45
N ARG A 275 6.86 14.56 -15.36
CA ARG A 275 7.69 14.17 -16.48
C ARG A 275 6.87 13.69 -17.67
N LEU A 276 5.90 12.81 -17.43
CA LEU A 276 5.01 12.30 -18.46
C LEU A 276 4.19 13.41 -19.13
N ARG A 277 3.65 14.33 -18.33
CA ARG A 277 2.87 15.47 -18.82
C ARG A 277 3.71 16.41 -19.66
N ASP A 278 4.89 16.79 -19.18
CA ASP A 278 5.76 17.74 -19.88
C ASP A 278 6.15 17.21 -21.26
N GLU A 279 6.53 15.93 -21.34
CA GLU A 279 6.88 15.29 -22.62
C GLU A 279 5.68 15.12 -23.59
N ALA A 280 4.47 14.97 -23.05
CA ALA A 280 3.27 14.88 -23.88
C ALA A 280 2.82 16.23 -24.44
N LEU A 281 3.26 17.35 -23.86
CA LEU A 281 2.93 18.72 -24.26
C LEU A 281 3.99 19.36 -25.17
N GLU A 282 5.22 18.79 -25.27
CA GLU A 282 6.28 19.20 -26.20
C GLU A 282 6.07 18.61 -27.62
#